data_c153a52c8d0b9fe7587392e7d23b7c0e
#
_entry.id   c153a52c8d0b9fe7587392e7d23b7c0e
#
_cell.length_a   1.000
_cell.length_b   1.000
_cell.length_c   1.000
_cell.angle_alpha   90.00
_cell.angle_beta   90.00
_cell.angle_gamma   90.00
#
_symmetry.space_group_name_H-M   'P 1'
#
loop_
_entity.id
_entity.type
_entity.pdbx_description
1 polymer ?
#
loop_
_entity_poly.entity_id
_entity_poly.type
_entity_poly.pdbx_seq_one_letter_code
_entity_poly.pdbx_strand_id
1 'polypeptide(L)'
;MAEGVQSGLIQATQVARDTAVRQTANGINYTAFGETNLDEKDLQRMVQAVPVPIARALGRKTYYFVPLAMSEGRVSEGTLIAPTYTPELGDQAICHRNVSLGAIDGVFISTRLLGDRFALAFEFFINVGHAFVDAAGVPEIFNELVWAQAVADVRGETSQDAWESRNLAIGGDSGSKIDGKPVIDEKAKSSFLESAFSDAVAIYQLSLSVDFDYSELREREYPLLAPQALAERLRLVAKLFPPNPGYEFAIRYRRRA
;
A
#
# COMPACT_ATOMS: atom_id res chain seq x y z
N MET A 1 -31.00 -10.49 -16.98
CA MET A 1 -31.20 -9.15 -16.42
C MET A 1 -29.86 -8.55 -16.00
N ALA A 2 -28.91 -8.45 -16.95
CA ALA A 2 -27.58 -7.88 -16.71
C ALA A 2 -27.21 -6.70 -17.64
N GLU A 3 -28.09 -6.34 -18.58
CA GLU A 3 -27.77 -5.32 -19.60
C GLU A 3 -28.02 -3.87 -19.16
N GLY A 4 -28.73 -3.62 -18.05
CA GLY A 4 -29.09 -2.25 -17.62
C GLY A 4 -28.03 -1.54 -16.77
N VAL A 5 -27.03 -2.24 -16.20
CA VAL A 5 -26.04 -1.67 -15.27
C VAL A 5 -24.78 -1.20 -15.97
N GLN A 6 -24.51 -1.63 -17.19
CA GLN A 6 -23.29 -1.28 -17.92
C GLN A 6 -23.30 0.11 -18.56
N SER A 7 -24.43 0.80 -18.65
CA SER A 7 -24.56 2.07 -19.42
C SER A 7 -23.91 3.30 -18.76
N GLY A 8 -23.27 3.16 -17.59
CA GLY A 8 -22.58 4.28 -16.90
C GLY A 8 -21.10 4.03 -16.60
N LEU A 9 -20.56 2.87 -16.98
CA LEU A 9 -19.15 2.53 -16.71
C LEU A 9 -18.24 3.11 -17.80
N ILE A 10 -17.07 3.61 -17.41
CA ILE A 10 -16.10 4.28 -18.28
C ILE A 10 -14.79 3.52 -18.23
N GLN A 11 -14.14 3.32 -19.36
CA GLN A 11 -12.81 2.72 -19.41
C GLN A 11 -11.77 3.56 -18.65
N ALA A 12 -10.93 2.93 -17.85
CA ALA A 12 -9.88 3.61 -17.09
C ALA A 12 -8.94 4.42 -18.00
N THR A 13 -8.68 3.94 -19.21
CA THR A 13 -7.89 4.65 -20.23
C THR A 13 -8.57 5.94 -20.69
N GLN A 14 -9.89 5.96 -20.76
CA GLN A 14 -10.65 7.16 -21.11
C GLN A 14 -10.67 8.14 -19.93
N VAL A 15 -10.90 7.66 -18.70
CA VAL A 15 -10.80 8.48 -17.48
C VAL A 15 -9.42 9.16 -17.41
N ALA A 16 -8.35 8.41 -17.65
CA ALA A 16 -7.00 8.94 -17.63
C ALA A 16 -6.74 10.00 -18.71
N ARG A 17 -7.38 9.89 -19.86
CA ARG A 17 -7.27 10.85 -20.97
C ARG A 17 -8.04 12.14 -20.70
N ASP A 18 -9.23 11.99 -20.11
CA ASP A 18 -10.20 13.09 -19.99
C ASP A 18 -10.06 13.85 -18.67
N THR A 19 -9.28 13.34 -17.72
CA THR A 19 -9.12 13.96 -16.39
C THR A 19 -7.79 14.69 -16.27
N ALA A 20 -7.83 15.96 -15.88
CA ALA A 20 -6.62 16.75 -15.63
C ALA A 20 -5.87 16.21 -14.40
N VAL A 21 -4.62 15.81 -14.58
CA VAL A 21 -3.73 15.37 -13.53
C VAL A 21 -3.09 16.58 -12.83
N ARG A 22 -3.02 16.52 -11.51
CA ARG A 22 -2.33 17.50 -10.66
C ARG A 22 -1.04 16.90 -10.14
N GLN A 23 -0.07 17.76 -9.88
CA GLN A 23 1.16 17.35 -9.21
C GLN A 23 1.31 18.10 -7.90
N THR A 24 1.59 17.35 -6.82
CA THR A 24 1.89 17.94 -5.52
C THR A 24 3.33 18.46 -5.44
N ALA A 25 3.63 19.28 -4.42
CA ALA A 25 4.96 19.84 -4.20
C ALA A 25 6.06 18.77 -4.02
N ASN A 26 5.71 17.56 -3.52
CA ASN A 26 6.63 16.43 -3.42
C ASN A 26 6.86 15.69 -4.75
N GLY A 27 6.07 15.98 -5.79
CA GLY A 27 6.22 15.40 -7.13
C GLY A 27 5.25 14.26 -7.47
N ILE A 28 4.33 13.87 -6.57
CA ILE A 28 3.32 12.85 -6.87
C ILE A 28 2.26 13.40 -7.82
N ASN A 29 1.97 12.63 -8.86
CA ASN A 29 0.86 12.90 -9.78
C ASN A 29 -0.42 12.22 -9.27
N TYR A 30 -1.50 12.98 -9.17
CA TYR A 30 -2.79 12.48 -8.71
C TYR A 30 -3.96 13.26 -9.30
N THR A 31 -5.13 12.65 -9.22
CA THR A 31 -6.40 13.31 -9.53
C THR A 31 -7.57 12.59 -8.89
N ALA A 32 -8.72 13.24 -8.79
CA ALA A 32 -9.99 12.61 -8.41
C ALA A 32 -10.96 12.71 -9.61
N PHE A 33 -11.75 11.65 -9.81
CA PHE A 33 -12.73 11.56 -10.88
C PHE A 33 -14.07 11.05 -10.34
N GLY A 34 -15.19 11.66 -10.75
CA GLY A 34 -16.53 11.26 -10.34
C GLY A 34 -16.90 11.67 -8.90
N GLU A 35 -17.94 11.05 -8.35
CA GLU A 35 -18.52 11.39 -7.03
C GLU A 35 -17.76 10.68 -5.89
N THR A 36 -16.49 11.03 -5.68
CA THR A 36 -15.62 10.38 -4.68
C THR A 36 -15.97 10.72 -3.24
N ASN A 37 -16.67 11.82 -2.98
CA ASN A 37 -16.95 12.38 -1.64
C ASN A 37 -15.68 12.75 -0.85
N LEU A 38 -14.56 12.96 -1.51
CA LEU A 38 -13.31 13.37 -0.87
C LEU A 38 -13.24 14.90 -0.77
N ASP A 39 -12.80 15.39 0.39
CA ASP A 39 -12.35 16.77 0.52
C ASP A 39 -11.01 16.93 -0.20
N GLU A 40 -10.90 17.94 -1.06
CA GLU A 40 -9.72 18.17 -1.88
C GLU A 40 -8.47 18.47 -1.03
N LYS A 41 -8.63 19.22 0.06
CA LYS A 41 -7.50 19.57 0.94
C LYS A 41 -6.99 18.37 1.70
N ASP A 42 -7.91 17.51 2.16
CA ASP A 42 -7.57 16.27 2.85
C ASP A 42 -6.86 15.30 1.91
N LEU A 43 -7.35 15.15 0.68
CA LEU A 43 -6.70 14.35 -0.35
C LEU A 43 -5.30 14.88 -0.67
N GLN A 44 -5.17 16.18 -0.91
CA GLN A 44 -3.87 16.81 -1.17
C GLN A 44 -2.90 16.60 0.00
N ARG A 45 -3.37 16.78 1.24
CA ARG A 45 -2.56 16.57 2.44
C ARG A 45 -2.08 15.11 2.53
N MET A 46 -2.95 14.14 2.28
CA MET A 46 -2.59 12.73 2.27
C MET A 46 -1.49 12.45 1.23
N VAL A 47 -1.66 12.89 -0.01
CA VAL A 47 -0.69 12.67 -1.09
C VAL A 47 0.64 13.40 -0.81
N GLN A 48 0.62 14.58 -0.22
CA GLN A 48 1.82 15.32 0.18
C GLN A 48 2.57 14.72 1.36
N ALA A 49 1.98 13.78 2.10
CA ALA A 49 2.67 13.08 3.19
C ALA A 49 3.78 12.14 2.67
N VAL A 50 3.71 11.70 1.40
CA VAL A 50 4.77 10.88 0.79
C VAL A 50 6.09 11.65 0.77
N PRO A 51 7.18 11.15 1.42
CA PRO A 51 8.47 11.80 1.42
C PRO A 51 9.03 12.05 0.01
N VAL A 52 9.65 13.19 -0.21
CA VAL A 52 10.23 13.57 -1.52
C VAL A 52 11.13 12.50 -2.12
N PRO A 53 12.03 11.82 -1.38
CA PRO A 53 12.87 10.76 -1.96
C PRO A 53 12.06 9.59 -2.52
N ILE A 54 10.96 9.20 -1.85
CA ILE A 54 10.04 8.15 -2.30
C ILE A 54 9.26 8.65 -3.52
N ALA A 55 8.68 9.84 -3.44
CA ALA A 55 7.89 10.43 -4.52
C ALA A 55 8.67 10.55 -5.84
N ARG A 56 9.96 10.88 -5.79
CA ARG A 56 10.83 10.97 -6.98
C ARG A 56 10.99 9.65 -7.73
N ALA A 57 10.99 8.52 -7.03
CA ALA A 57 11.06 7.20 -7.66
C ALA A 57 9.77 6.83 -8.39
N LEU A 58 8.65 7.51 -8.08
CA LEU A 58 7.32 7.22 -8.61
C LEU A 58 6.89 8.15 -9.75
N GLY A 59 7.81 8.85 -10.39
CA GLY A 59 7.49 9.87 -11.41
C GLY A 59 6.68 9.35 -12.61
N ARG A 60 6.65 8.03 -12.85
CA ARG A 60 5.83 7.40 -13.90
C ARG A 60 4.43 6.97 -13.41
N LYS A 61 4.15 7.04 -12.11
CA LYS A 61 2.87 6.67 -11.50
C LYS A 61 1.95 7.88 -11.41
N THR A 62 0.67 7.65 -11.69
CA THR A 62 -0.41 8.61 -11.44
C THR A 62 -1.52 7.92 -10.67
N TYR A 63 -1.92 8.52 -9.56
CA TYR A 63 -2.96 7.98 -8.67
C TYR A 63 -4.30 8.62 -9.00
N TYR A 64 -5.28 7.78 -9.38
CA TYR A 64 -6.64 8.16 -9.69
C TYR A 64 -7.57 7.71 -8.56
N PHE A 65 -8.12 8.68 -7.83
CA PHE A 65 -9.14 8.41 -6.81
C PHE A 65 -10.50 8.45 -7.50
N VAL A 66 -11.18 7.32 -7.50
CA VAL A 66 -12.45 7.12 -8.23
C VAL A 66 -13.51 6.56 -7.29
N PRO A 67 -14.83 6.74 -7.54
CA PRO A 67 -15.83 6.14 -6.69
C PRO A 67 -15.66 4.63 -6.58
N LEU A 68 -15.59 3.92 -7.71
CA LEU A 68 -15.35 2.47 -7.75
C LEU A 68 -14.49 2.11 -8.97
N ALA A 69 -13.50 1.26 -8.75
CA ALA A 69 -12.78 0.54 -9.80
C ALA A 69 -13.35 -0.89 -9.90
N MET A 70 -13.67 -1.32 -11.12
CA MET A 70 -14.29 -2.61 -11.39
C MET A 70 -13.29 -3.53 -12.06
N SER A 71 -13.26 -4.80 -11.68
CA SER A 71 -12.55 -5.84 -12.41
C SER A 71 -13.47 -6.40 -13.48
N GLU A 72 -13.12 -6.27 -14.76
CA GLU A 72 -13.82 -7.06 -15.80
C GLU A 72 -13.51 -8.54 -15.59
N GLY A 73 -14.59 -9.35 -15.50
CA GLY A 73 -14.46 -10.79 -15.33
C GLY A 73 -13.73 -11.44 -16.52
N ARG A 74 -12.86 -12.38 -16.23
CA ARG A 74 -12.18 -13.39 -17.07
C ARG A 74 -11.60 -13.03 -18.45
N VAL A 75 -11.81 -11.84 -19.02
CA VAL A 75 -11.24 -11.44 -20.31
C VAL A 75 -10.45 -10.15 -20.14
N SER A 76 -9.25 -10.13 -20.65
CA SER A 76 -8.16 -9.16 -20.50
C SER A 76 -8.39 -7.75 -21.07
N GLU A 77 -9.59 -7.25 -21.18
CA GLU A 77 -9.87 -6.01 -21.91
C GLU A 77 -10.46 -4.93 -20.98
N GLY A 78 -9.61 -4.38 -20.14
CA GLY A 78 -9.84 -3.03 -19.59
C GLY A 78 -10.45 -3.01 -18.18
N THR A 79 -9.94 -2.11 -17.37
CA THR A 79 -10.51 -1.73 -16.08
C THR A 79 -11.63 -0.72 -16.32
N LEU A 80 -12.80 -0.97 -15.76
CA LEU A 80 -13.94 -0.06 -15.80
C LEU A 80 -14.04 0.77 -14.53
N ILE A 81 -14.43 2.01 -14.67
CA ILE A 81 -14.62 2.97 -13.58
C ILE A 81 -16.08 3.37 -13.53
N ALA A 82 -16.68 3.23 -12.36
CA ALA A 82 -18.00 3.80 -12.08
C ALA A 82 -17.84 5.24 -11.58
N PRO A 83 -18.42 6.25 -12.25
CA PRO A 83 -18.33 7.65 -11.82
C PRO A 83 -19.17 7.94 -10.57
N THR A 84 -20.10 7.07 -10.24
CA THR A 84 -20.96 7.15 -9.06
C THR A 84 -20.99 5.81 -8.32
N TYR A 85 -21.31 5.82 -7.05
CA TYR A 85 -21.48 4.62 -6.23
C TYR A 85 -22.91 4.13 -6.27
N THR A 86 -23.10 2.81 -6.50
CA THR A 86 -24.31 2.09 -6.14
C THR A 86 -23.95 0.82 -5.37
N PRO A 87 -24.83 0.30 -4.49
CA PRO A 87 -24.56 -0.93 -3.74
C PRO A 87 -24.21 -2.11 -4.66
N GLU A 88 -24.94 -2.27 -5.77
CA GLU A 88 -24.79 -3.37 -6.73
C GLU A 88 -23.40 -3.34 -7.42
N LEU A 89 -22.89 -2.14 -7.67
CA LEU A 89 -21.53 -1.96 -8.22
C LEU A 89 -20.46 -2.13 -7.11
N GLY A 90 -20.78 -1.73 -5.87
CA GLY A 90 -19.90 -1.92 -4.72
C GLY A 90 -19.53 -3.39 -4.49
N ASP A 91 -20.48 -4.30 -4.65
CA ASP A 91 -20.26 -5.76 -4.49
C ASP A 91 -19.29 -6.36 -5.54
N GLN A 92 -19.07 -5.67 -6.65
CA GLN A 92 -18.22 -6.10 -7.76
C GLN A 92 -16.91 -5.28 -7.84
N ALA A 93 -16.79 -4.24 -7.01
CA ALA A 93 -15.64 -3.34 -7.03
C ALA A 93 -14.43 -3.94 -6.33
N ILE A 94 -13.27 -3.42 -6.68
CA ILE A 94 -11.97 -3.76 -6.07
C ILE A 94 -11.35 -2.52 -5.43
N CYS A 95 -10.54 -2.70 -4.40
CA CYS A 95 -9.91 -1.58 -3.67
C CYS A 95 -9.02 -0.74 -4.58
N HIS A 96 -8.20 -1.38 -5.40
CA HIS A 96 -7.37 -0.70 -6.40
C HIS A 96 -7.14 -1.53 -7.65
N ARG A 97 -6.70 -0.85 -8.71
CA ARG A 97 -6.25 -1.49 -9.96
C ARG A 97 -5.10 -0.72 -10.60
N ASN A 98 -4.04 -1.42 -10.94
CA ASN A 98 -2.95 -0.90 -11.75
C ASN A 98 -3.28 -1.06 -13.24
N VAL A 99 -3.13 0.00 -14.01
CA VAL A 99 -3.42 0.05 -15.45
C VAL A 99 -2.25 0.68 -16.18
N SER A 100 -1.70 -0.01 -17.18
CA SER A 100 -0.69 0.59 -18.06
C SER A 100 -1.36 1.56 -19.04
N LEU A 101 -0.91 2.81 -19.04
CA LEU A 101 -1.43 3.89 -19.86
C LEU A 101 -0.39 4.36 -20.91
N GLY A 102 0.44 3.45 -21.38
CA GLY A 102 1.54 3.71 -22.31
C GLY A 102 2.80 4.19 -21.59
N ALA A 103 3.10 5.49 -21.61
CA ALA A 103 4.31 6.03 -20.97
C ALA A 103 4.22 6.13 -19.44
N ILE A 104 3.02 6.09 -18.88
CA ILE A 104 2.73 6.18 -17.45
C ILE A 104 1.92 4.96 -16.98
N ASP A 105 1.94 4.70 -15.68
CA ASP A 105 1.10 3.70 -15.03
C ASP A 105 0.07 4.40 -14.15
N GLY A 106 -1.21 4.11 -14.37
CA GLY A 106 -2.31 4.59 -13.55
C GLY A 106 -2.60 3.61 -12.41
N VAL A 107 -2.77 4.13 -11.20
CA VAL A 107 -3.26 3.38 -10.04
C VAL A 107 -4.64 3.93 -9.69
N PHE A 108 -5.69 3.16 -9.97
CA PHE A 108 -7.09 3.54 -9.70
C PHE A 108 -7.50 3.00 -8.32
N ILE A 109 -7.90 3.89 -7.41
CA ILE A 109 -8.25 3.56 -6.01
C ILE A 109 -9.73 3.86 -5.78
N SER A 110 -10.47 2.86 -5.28
CA SER A 110 -11.91 2.95 -5.01
C SER A 110 -12.20 3.66 -3.70
N THR A 111 -12.62 4.93 -3.76
CA THR A 111 -12.82 5.75 -2.55
C THR A 111 -14.06 5.37 -1.77
N ARG A 112 -15.13 4.92 -2.46
CA ARG A 112 -16.41 4.60 -1.84
C ARG A 112 -16.46 3.20 -1.23
N LEU A 113 -15.60 2.29 -1.73
CA LEU A 113 -15.46 0.95 -1.17
C LEU A 113 -14.69 0.96 0.17
N LEU A 114 -13.75 1.86 0.31
CA LEU A 114 -12.87 1.94 1.48
C LEU A 114 -13.51 2.66 2.69
N GLY A 115 -14.61 3.38 2.50
CA GLY A 115 -15.55 3.84 3.52
C GLY A 115 -15.05 4.86 4.53
N ASP A 116 -13.80 4.81 4.96
CA ASP A 116 -13.23 5.72 5.94
C ASP A 116 -11.84 6.26 5.54
N ARG A 117 -11.39 7.26 6.29
CA ARG A 117 -10.13 7.97 6.01
C ARG A 117 -8.89 7.10 6.25
N PHE A 118 -8.93 6.22 7.25
CA PHE A 118 -7.81 5.31 7.54
C PHE A 118 -7.66 4.30 6.40
N ALA A 119 -8.74 3.60 6.03
CA ALA A 119 -8.72 2.59 4.98
C ALA A 119 -8.25 3.16 3.64
N LEU A 120 -8.74 4.36 3.26
CA LEU A 120 -8.33 5.02 2.03
C LEU A 120 -6.84 5.42 2.04
N ALA A 121 -6.38 6.00 3.15
CA ALA A 121 -4.98 6.39 3.29
C ALA A 121 -4.06 5.16 3.29
N PHE A 122 -4.45 4.10 4.00
CA PHE A 122 -3.70 2.86 4.06
C PHE A 122 -3.58 2.21 2.68
N GLU A 123 -4.70 2.11 1.94
CA GLU A 123 -4.70 1.59 0.57
C GLU A 123 -3.80 2.40 -0.37
N PHE A 124 -3.86 3.73 -0.29
CA PHE A 124 -2.98 4.60 -1.07
C PHE A 124 -1.51 4.35 -0.73
N PHE A 125 -1.14 4.33 0.56
CA PHE A 125 0.25 4.18 0.98
C PHE A 125 0.80 2.78 0.76
N ILE A 126 -0.02 1.72 0.82
CA ILE A 126 0.38 0.37 0.40
C ILE A 126 0.78 0.36 -1.07
N ASN A 127 -0.04 0.97 -1.94
CA ASN A 127 0.28 1.08 -3.36
C ASN A 127 1.54 1.92 -3.63
N VAL A 128 1.79 2.97 -2.83
CA VAL A 128 3.03 3.74 -2.87
C VAL A 128 4.22 2.89 -2.42
N GLY A 129 4.08 2.12 -1.35
CA GLY A 129 5.12 1.24 -0.81
C GLY A 129 5.56 0.17 -1.82
N HIS A 130 4.61 -0.56 -2.39
CA HIS A 130 4.90 -1.57 -3.43
C HIS A 130 5.56 -0.95 -4.66
N ALA A 131 5.00 0.14 -5.17
CA ALA A 131 5.58 0.83 -6.33
C ALA A 131 6.99 1.36 -6.06
N PHE A 132 7.28 1.74 -4.82
CA PHE A 132 8.61 2.19 -4.41
C PHE A 132 9.61 1.02 -4.35
N VAL A 133 9.22 -0.13 -3.80
CA VAL A 133 10.03 -1.37 -3.82
C VAL A 133 10.34 -1.78 -5.25
N ASP A 134 9.35 -1.80 -6.13
CA ASP A 134 9.53 -2.13 -7.55
C ASP A 134 10.54 -1.19 -8.25
N ALA A 135 10.54 0.09 -7.89
CA ALA A 135 11.36 1.10 -8.55
C ALA A 135 12.78 1.22 -7.96
N ALA A 136 12.95 1.03 -6.65
CA ALA A 136 14.19 1.34 -5.94
C ALA A 136 14.79 0.14 -5.19
N GLY A 137 14.04 -0.95 -5.03
CA GLY A 137 14.43 -2.10 -4.22
C GLY A 137 14.41 -1.82 -2.72
N VAL A 138 14.93 -2.76 -1.94
CA VAL A 138 14.99 -2.67 -0.47
C VAL A 138 16.41 -2.26 -0.03
N PRO A 139 16.58 -1.23 0.81
CA PRO A 139 17.88 -0.85 1.36
C PRO A 139 18.51 -1.97 2.20
N GLU A 140 19.79 -2.26 2.00
CA GLU A 140 20.49 -3.35 2.69
C GLU A 140 20.40 -3.24 4.23
N ILE A 141 20.55 -2.05 4.77
CA ILE A 141 20.44 -1.82 6.21
C ILE A 141 19.03 -2.18 6.76
N PHE A 142 17.98 -2.10 5.93
CA PHE A 142 16.65 -2.53 6.30
C PHE A 142 16.54 -4.06 6.24
N ASN A 143 17.13 -4.68 5.21
CA ASN A 143 17.21 -6.14 5.08
C ASN A 143 17.91 -6.76 6.31
N GLU A 144 19.04 -6.20 6.72
CA GLU A 144 19.77 -6.65 7.91
C GLU A 144 18.93 -6.59 9.18
N LEU A 145 18.22 -5.47 9.42
CA LEU A 145 17.35 -5.31 10.58
C LEU A 145 16.22 -6.34 10.58
N VAL A 146 15.48 -6.44 9.47
CA VAL A 146 14.30 -7.30 9.38
C VAL A 146 14.68 -8.77 9.45
N TRP A 147 15.76 -9.15 8.79
CA TRP A 147 16.25 -10.52 8.84
C TRP A 147 16.74 -10.91 10.25
N ALA A 148 17.44 -10.00 10.94
CA ALA A 148 17.84 -10.21 12.34
C ALA A 148 16.61 -10.40 13.25
N GLN A 149 15.54 -9.63 13.07
CA GLN A 149 14.29 -9.81 13.80
C GLN A 149 13.63 -11.17 13.51
N ALA A 150 13.63 -11.59 12.25
CA ALA A 150 13.08 -12.87 11.84
C ALA A 150 13.85 -14.05 12.44
N VAL A 151 15.18 -14.03 12.40
CA VAL A 151 16.06 -15.06 12.97
C VAL A 151 15.99 -15.09 14.50
N ALA A 152 15.78 -13.95 15.15
CA ALA A 152 15.56 -13.85 16.59
C ALA A 152 14.14 -14.27 17.02
N ASP A 153 13.33 -14.81 16.10
CA ASP A 153 11.97 -15.25 16.32
C ASP A 153 11.05 -14.17 16.94
N VAL A 154 11.25 -12.93 16.52
CA VAL A 154 10.34 -11.84 16.91
C VAL A 154 8.92 -12.18 16.45
N ARG A 155 7.95 -12.05 17.36
CA ARG A 155 6.56 -12.43 17.09
C ARG A 155 5.93 -11.55 16.03
N GLY A 156 5.30 -12.21 15.04
CA GLY A 156 4.37 -11.61 14.09
C GLY A 156 5.04 -10.87 12.93
N GLU A 157 4.20 -10.34 12.03
CA GLU A 157 4.61 -9.53 10.88
C GLU A 157 3.62 -8.40 10.58
N THR A 158 3.94 -7.58 9.57
CA THR A 158 3.21 -6.38 9.19
C THR A 158 2.04 -6.66 8.25
N SER A 159 2.10 -7.76 7.49
CA SER A 159 1.04 -8.22 6.59
C SER A 159 0.97 -9.74 6.53
N GLN A 160 -0.08 -10.27 5.91
CA GLN A 160 -0.23 -11.70 5.65
C GLN A 160 0.89 -12.19 4.73
N ASP A 161 1.21 -11.44 3.68
CA ASP A 161 2.23 -11.81 2.71
C ASP A 161 3.63 -11.86 3.34
N ALA A 162 3.96 -10.88 4.20
CA ALA A 162 5.19 -10.89 4.98
C ALA A 162 5.25 -12.08 5.95
N TRP A 163 4.13 -12.41 6.62
CA TRP A 163 4.03 -13.54 7.53
C TRP A 163 4.24 -14.89 6.83
N GLU A 164 3.56 -15.10 5.71
CA GLU A 164 3.67 -16.35 4.94
C GLU A 164 5.07 -16.52 4.35
N SER A 165 5.60 -15.46 3.72
CA SER A 165 6.94 -15.49 3.11
C SER A 165 8.04 -15.69 4.16
N ARG A 166 7.93 -15.07 5.35
CA ARG A 166 8.84 -15.32 6.47
C ARG A 166 8.84 -16.77 6.90
N ASN A 167 7.65 -17.36 7.11
CA ASN A 167 7.53 -18.75 7.53
C ASN A 167 8.14 -19.71 6.51
N LEU A 168 7.93 -19.45 5.21
CA LEU A 168 8.57 -20.21 4.14
C LEU A 168 10.10 -20.03 4.15
N ALA A 169 10.60 -18.81 4.32
CA ALA A 169 12.03 -18.50 4.31
C ALA A 169 12.82 -19.18 5.43
N ILE A 170 12.24 -19.27 6.64
CA ILE A 170 12.87 -19.88 7.81
C ILE A 170 12.69 -21.42 7.82
N GLY A 171 11.87 -21.94 6.89
CA GLY A 171 11.65 -23.36 6.77
C GLY A 171 10.57 -23.91 7.69
N GLY A 172 9.47 -23.19 7.93
CA GLY A 172 8.22 -23.61 8.60
C GLY A 172 8.20 -24.98 9.29
N ASP A 173 7.10 -25.47 9.79
CA ASP A 173 6.97 -26.80 10.46
C ASP A 173 7.43 -28.02 9.60
N SER A 174 7.67 -27.81 8.30
CA SER A 174 8.10 -28.84 7.33
C SER A 174 9.51 -28.63 6.78
N GLY A 175 10.28 -27.65 7.32
CA GLY A 175 11.57 -27.24 6.73
C GLY A 175 12.58 -28.37 6.63
N SER A 176 13.13 -28.56 5.41
CA SER A 176 14.28 -29.42 5.21
C SER A 176 15.44 -28.99 6.08
N LYS A 177 15.95 -29.88 6.91
CA LYS A 177 17.16 -29.62 7.70
C LYS A 177 18.34 -30.35 7.05
N ILE A 178 19.40 -29.62 6.74
CA ILE A 178 20.69 -30.20 6.35
C ILE A 178 21.62 -30.00 7.55
N ASP A 179 22.17 -31.11 8.07
CA ASP A 179 23.06 -31.13 9.26
C ASP A 179 22.44 -30.44 10.52
N GLY A 180 21.10 -30.57 10.70
CA GLY A 180 20.39 -29.99 11.82
C GLY A 180 20.16 -28.48 11.73
N LYS A 181 20.58 -27.81 10.66
CA LYS A 181 20.30 -26.39 10.40
C LYS A 181 19.15 -26.22 9.41
N PRO A 182 18.22 -25.28 9.65
CA PRO A 182 17.18 -25.00 8.68
C PRO A 182 17.79 -24.51 7.37
N VAL A 183 17.29 -25.04 6.25
CA VAL A 183 17.66 -24.56 4.92
C VAL A 183 16.84 -23.31 4.66
N ILE A 184 17.52 -22.20 4.41
CA ILE A 184 16.88 -20.92 4.07
C ILE A 184 16.39 -20.98 2.62
N ASP A 185 15.11 -20.70 2.39
CA ASP A 185 14.59 -20.45 1.05
C ASP A 185 14.87 -18.99 0.68
N GLU A 186 15.90 -18.77 -0.14
CA GLU A 186 16.34 -17.43 -0.53
C GLU A 186 15.29 -16.67 -1.35
N LYS A 187 14.44 -17.37 -2.11
CA LYS A 187 13.33 -16.74 -2.85
C LYS A 187 12.25 -16.23 -1.88
N ALA A 188 11.84 -17.07 -0.95
CA ALA A 188 10.88 -16.68 0.08
C ALA A 188 11.44 -15.56 0.97
N LYS A 189 12.75 -15.60 1.28
CA LYS A 189 13.43 -14.54 2.02
C LYS A 189 13.41 -13.20 1.27
N SER A 190 13.68 -13.19 -0.04
CA SER A 190 13.56 -11.97 -0.86
C SER A 190 12.15 -11.42 -0.82
N SER A 191 11.14 -12.26 -1.07
CA SER A 191 9.73 -11.85 -1.00
C SER A 191 9.33 -11.32 0.38
N PHE A 192 9.82 -11.96 1.46
CA PHE A 192 9.61 -11.49 2.83
C PHE A 192 10.18 -10.08 3.05
N LEU A 193 11.44 -9.85 2.64
CA LEU A 193 12.10 -8.57 2.83
C LEU A 193 11.43 -7.44 2.03
N GLU A 194 11.00 -7.74 0.81
CA GLU A 194 10.24 -6.82 -0.05
C GLU A 194 8.88 -6.44 0.56
N SER A 195 8.10 -7.43 0.99
CA SER A 195 6.81 -7.21 1.65
C SER A 195 6.97 -6.42 2.96
N ALA A 196 7.91 -6.83 3.82
CA ALA A 196 8.16 -6.16 5.09
C ALA A 196 8.61 -4.70 4.91
N PHE A 197 9.37 -4.39 3.85
CA PHE A 197 9.78 -3.02 3.56
C PHE A 197 8.63 -2.19 2.98
N SER A 198 7.90 -2.74 2.02
CA SER A 198 6.70 -2.10 1.46
C SER A 198 5.71 -1.71 2.56
N ASP A 199 5.39 -2.66 3.45
CA ASP A 199 4.51 -2.44 4.60
C ASP A 199 5.05 -1.37 5.56
N ALA A 200 6.35 -1.43 5.90
CA ALA A 200 6.96 -0.45 6.80
C ALA A 200 6.92 0.97 6.19
N VAL A 201 7.15 1.10 4.88
CA VAL A 201 7.03 2.37 4.15
C VAL A 201 5.58 2.86 4.16
N ALA A 202 4.60 1.98 3.92
CA ALA A 202 3.19 2.32 3.96
C ALA A 202 2.74 2.79 5.35
N ILE A 203 3.06 2.03 6.41
CA ILE A 203 2.70 2.34 7.80
C ILE A 203 3.38 3.64 8.25
N TYR A 204 4.64 3.86 7.87
CA TYR A 204 5.34 5.11 8.15
C TYR A 204 4.60 6.31 7.54
N GLN A 205 4.24 6.26 6.24
CA GLN A 205 3.52 7.34 5.57
C GLN A 205 2.11 7.53 6.14
N LEU A 206 1.43 6.44 6.50
CA LEU A 206 0.15 6.47 7.18
C LEU A 206 0.26 7.27 8.49
N SER A 207 1.33 7.05 9.28
CA SER A 207 1.58 7.76 10.54
C SER A 207 1.85 9.26 10.37
N LEU A 208 2.24 9.70 9.16
CA LEU A 208 2.39 11.11 8.83
C LEU A 208 1.06 11.79 8.49
N SER A 209 0.06 11.01 8.09
CA SER A 209 -1.20 11.50 7.52
C SER A 209 -2.41 11.34 8.45
N VAL A 210 -2.45 10.25 9.22
CA VAL A 210 -3.60 9.85 10.04
C VAL A 210 -3.13 9.46 11.44
N ASP A 211 -3.87 9.83 12.48
CA ASP A 211 -3.67 9.27 13.83
C ASP A 211 -4.43 7.95 13.92
N PHE A 212 -3.75 6.87 14.25
CA PHE A 212 -4.32 5.53 14.34
C PHE A 212 -3.74 4.73 15.50
N ASP A 213 -4.47 3.72 15.94
CA ASP A 213 -3.97 2.75 16.94
C ASP A 213 -3.29 1.57 16.24
N TYR A 214 -2.24 1.03 16.86
CA TYR A 214 -1.51 -0.13 16.37
C TYR A 214 -2.42 -1.32 16.02
N SER A 215 -3.53 -1.52 16.74
CA SER A 215 -4.48 -2.60 16.49
C SER A 215 -5.25 -2.47 15.18
N GLU A 216 -5.35 -1.24 14.62
CA GLU A 216 -6.03 -0.98 13.35
C GLU A 216 -5.22 -1.47 12.13
N LEU A 217 -3.92 -1.76 12.32
CA LEU A 217 -3.08 -2.35 11.28
C LEU A 217 -3.41 -3.81 10.97
N ARG A 218 -4.27 -4.44 11.77
CA ARG A 218 -4.61 -5.84 11.61
C ARG A 218 -5.68 -6.04 10.53
N GLU A 219 -5.29 -6.54 9.38
CA GLU A 219 -6.20 -6.83 8.26
C GLU A 219 -6.79 -8.25 8.30
N ARG A 220 -6.03 -9.24 8.80
CA ARG A 220 -6.37 -10.67 8.74
C ARG A 220 -5.93 -11.41 10.02
N GLU A 221 -6.19 -12.73 10.07
CA GLU A 221 -5.82 -13.58 11.19
C GLU A 221 -4.35 -14.04 11.13
N TYR A 222 -3.43 -13.12 11.22
CA TYR A 222 -2.01 -13.38 11.50
C TYR A 222 -1.57 -12.59 12.73
N PRO A 223 -0.52 -13.02 13.45
CA PRO A 223 -0.01 -12.24 14.57
C PRO A 223 0.67 -10.96 14.08
N LEU A 224 0.21 -9.80 14.55
CA LEU A 224 0.89 -8.53 14.27
C LEU A 224 2.31 -8.56 14.83
N LEU A 225 3.22 -7.92 14.08
CA LEU A 225 4.61 -7.70 14.48
C LEU A 225 4.66 -7.03 15.85
N ALA A 226 5.53 -7.52 16.74
CA ALA A 226 5.70 -6.94 18.07
C ALA A 226 5.90 -5.42 17.99
N PRO A 227 5.20 -4.60 18.82
CA PRO A 227 5.20 -3.14 18.68
C PRO A 227 6.58 -2.50 18.72
N GLN A 228 7.51 -3.06 19.49
CA GLN A 228 8.87 -2.57 19.56
C GLN A 228 9.63 -2.80 18.25
N ALA A 229 9.49 -3.97 17.65
CA ALA A 229 10.13 -4.32 16.39
C ALA A 229 9.57 -3.48 15.23
N LEU A 230 8.23 -3.27 15.21
CA LEU A 230 7.63 -2.34 14.25
C LEU A 230 8.18 -0.92 14.43
N ALA A 231 8.27 -0.44 15.67
CA ALA A 231 8.82 0.88 15.96
C ALA A 231 10.29 1.05 15.48
N GLU A 232 11.10 -0.01 15.57
CA GLU A 232 12.48 -0.02 15.04
C GLU A 232 12.49 0.10 13.51
N ARG A 233 11.66 -0.70 12.81
CA ARG A 233 11.50 -0.60 11.35
C ARG A 233 11.07 0.79 10.92
N LEU A 234 10.03 1.36 11.55
CA LEU A 234 9.51 2.69 11.21
C LEU A 234 10.53 3.82 11.49
N ARG A 235 11.30 3.74 12.58
CA ARG A 235 12.38 4.70 12.85
C ARG A 235 13.48 4.63 11.80
N LEU A 236 13.82 3.43 11.34
CA LEU A 236 14.79 3.27 10.27
C LEU A 236 14.28 3.85 8.96
N VAL A 237 13.02 3.58 8.58
CA VAL A 237 12.39 4.17 7.39
C VAL A 237 12.36 5.70 7.50
N ALA A 238 11.98 6.26 8.65
CA ALA A 238 11.98 7.71 8.88
C ALA A 238 13.37 8.35 8.79
N LYS A 239 14.42 7.62 9.17
CA LYS A 239 15.81 8.06 9.03
C LYS A 239 16.26 8.05 7.57
N LEU A 240 15.89 7.04 6.80
CA LEU A 240 16.23 6.90 5.38
C LEU A 240 15.42 7.89 4.50
N PHE A 241 14.18 8.13 4.86
CA PHE A 241 13.23 8.95 4.12
C PHE A 241 12.55 9.96 5.05
N PRO A 242 13.24 11.04 5.43
CA PRO A 242 12.70 12.04 6.36
C PRO A 242 11.36 12.62 5.88
N PRO A 243 10.45 12.96 6.81
CA PRO A 243 9.17 13.55 6.44
C PRO A 243 9.34 14.91 5.78
N ASN A 244 8.39 15.25 4.93
CA ASN A 244 8.35 16.57 4.29
C ASN A 244 8.09 17.68 5.33
N PRO A 245 8.46 18.95 5.07
CA PRO A 245 8.11 20.07 5.92
C PRO A 245 6.60 20.12 6.21
N GLY A 246 6.23 20.27 7.47
CA GLY A 246 4.83 20.27 7.91
C GLY A 246 4.26 18.91 8.30
N TYR A 247 5.05 17.84 8.17
CA TYR A 247 4.72 16.50 8.67
C TYR A 247 5.68 16.08 9.76
N GLU A 248 5.17 15.38 10.77
CA GLU A 248 5.96 14.91 11.91
C GLU A 248 5.76 13.41 12.11
N PHE A 249 6.85 12.68 12.24
CA PHE A 249 6.84 11.27 12.62
C PHE A 249 7.00 11.15 14.13
N ALA A 250 6.00 10.58 14.81
CA ALA A 250 6.03 10.33 16.24
C ALA A 250 5.40 8.98 16.59
N ILE A 251 6.11 8.17 17.38
CA ILE A 251 5.59 6.94 17.96
C ILE A 251 5.19 7.22 19.40
N ARG A 252 3.89 7.05 19.72
CA ARG A 252 3.35 7.26 21.05
C ARG A 252 3.02 5.92 21.70
N TYR A 253 3.60 5.66 22.87
CA TYR A 253 3.26 4.47 23.65
C TYR A 253 2.14 4.84 24.64
N ARG A 254 0.95 4.25 24.43
CA ARG A 254 -0.13 4.35 25.40
C ARG A 254 0.03 3.22 26.42
N ARG A 255 0.20 3.53 27.71
CA ARG A 255 0.02 2.52 28.76
C ARG A 255 -1.47 2.19 28.81
N ARG A 256 -1.84 0.91 28.63
CA ARG A 256 -3.17 0.46 29.03
C ARG A 256 -3.23 0.57 30.57
N ALA A 257 -4.19 1.37 31.04
CA ALA A 257 -4.52 1.45 32.47
C ALA A 257 -5.14 0.12 32.92
#